data_e2c4e357e11cb61ab3db42d683b1f0b1
#
_entry.id   e2c4e357e11cb61ab3db42d683b1f0b1
#
_cell.length_a   1.000
_cell.length_b   1.000
_cell.length_c   1.000
_cell.angle_alpha   90.00
_cell.angle_beta   90.00
_cell.angle_gamma   90.00
#
_symmetry.space_group_name_H-M   'P 1'
#
loop_
_entity.id
_entity.type
_entity.pdbx_description
1 polymer ?
#
loop_
_entity_poly.entity_id
_entity_poly.type
_entity_poly.pdbx_seq_one_letter_code
_entity_poly.pdbx_strand_id
1 'polypeptide(L)'
;MTRRPTIAIADLSIVAPTGVKLVAGLTLSVDAGEVLLVVGPSGSGKTTLIRLLCGLLDRAGGWQVRGTLTHPGGQIDLAHQDSTIGGLVFQNHALFDDLSAGENLRIVADHRPAAATFQLAATVGTMLGDIDPAQPVSACSGGQRQRLAIARTLLSDPVLLLFDEPNAGLDIRASRWLAETIRELCRESGKPAIIVAHHLDDFITLADRVLLLDPATATLREVPIDRSAIEAAMLATEPGVAAATPELERTTPGAAASPAANPWTRPLPRRSRAWWFLRYLREYLWLLFAAPSMLLYIALGSAIVGFVTIWFGFNYHSFGGYLRAVLHDETLEGLGFLLTMVAVPFNTCLLLVARNSAIIAADLGNRVSGMQMQAMKNLHLPGRGYIVASILISLVIGSLVLVAAALVAAFCTSLLTWMYLFPGQPTEYWQENFFRKLADRHELVSDLGWVALKVVASALLGGGTALLIGLRSRRSASGVTQLIASAIIGGVSLTLLVHAVLMLLQF
;
A
#
# COMPACT_ATOMS: atom_id res chain seq x y z
N MET A 1 -3.46 43.92 20.86
CA MET A 1 -3.44 43.45 19.45
C MET A 1 -3.97 42.04 19.47
N THR A 2 -5.21 41.82 19.05
CA THR A 2 -5.81 40.50 18.91
C THR A 2 -5.06 39.74 17.78
N ARG A 3 -4.29 38.71 18.13
CA ARG A 3 -3.68 37.81 17.13
C ARG A 3 -4.81 37.20 16.31
N ARG A 4 -4.72 37.31 14.98
CA ARG A 4 -5.65 36.61 14.09
C ARG A 4 -5.39 35.09 14.26
N PRO A 5 -6.44 34.29 14.48
CA PRO A 5 -6.26 32.85 14.61
C PRO A 5 -5.63 32.27 13.34
N THR A 6 -4.74 31.31 13.50
CA THR A 6 -4.11 30.63 12.35
C THR A 6 -5.13 29.77 11.62
N ILE A 7 -6.10 29.20 12.36
CA ILE A 7 -7.18 28.37 11.83
C ILE A 7 -8.47 28.77 12.53
N ALA A 8 -9.54 28.92 11.75
CA ALA A 8 -10.89 29.13 12.29
C ALA A 8 -11.87 28.18 11.59
N ILE A 9 -12.60 27.42 12.39
CA ILE A 9 -13.68 26.54 11.96
C ILE A 9 -14.99 27.23 12.38
N ALA A 10 -15.94 27.35 11.47
CA ALA A 10 -17.25 27.96 11.74
C ALA A 10 -18.38 26.99 11.34
N ASP A 11 -19.32 26.80 12.24
CA ASP A 11 -20.55 26.00 12.09
C ASP A 11 -20.30 24.60 11.53
N LEU A 12 -19.26 23.91 12.01
CA LEU A 12 -18.96 22.56 11.56
C LEU A 12 -19.97 21.56 12.14
N SER A 13 -20.61 20.84 11.24
CA SER A 13 -21.51 19.73 11.57
C SER A 13 -21.11 18.48 10.77
N ILE A 14 -21.02 17.33 11.46
CA ILE A 14 -20.65 16.03 10.90
C ILE A 14 -21.72 15.01 11.26
N VAL A 15 -22.37 14.42 10.26
CA VAL A 15 -23.35 13.35 10.42
C VAL A 15 -22.83 12.08 9.77
N ALA A 16 -22.82 10.99 10.52
CA ALA A 16 -22.40 9.68 10.03
C ALA A 16 -23.43 9.09 9.04
N PRO A 17 -23.05 8.11 8.20
CA PRO A 17 -23.97 7.41 7.28
C PRO A 17 -25.17 6.76 7.99
N THR A 18 -25.02 6.44 9.27
CA THR A 18 -26.08 5.91 10.14
C THR A 18 -27.10 6.95 10.60
N GLY A 19 -26.92 8.24 10.24
CA GLY A 19 -27.73 9.35 10.71
C GLY A 19 -27.32 9.92 12.07
N VAL A 20 -26.31 9.35 12.74
CA VAL A 20 -25.82 9.83 14.03
C VAL A 20 -25.02 11.11 13.82
N LYS A 21 -25.38 12.16 14.56
CA LYS A 21 -24.61 13.41 14.60
C LYS A 21 -23.41 13.23 15.52
N LEU A 22 -22.20 13.41 14.96
CA LEU A 22 -20.95 13.33 15.73
C LEU A 22 -20.45 14.71 16.19
N VAL A 23 -20.72 15.74 15.38
CA VAL A 23 -20.40 17.14 15.68
C VAL A 23 -21.56 17.99 15.21
N ALA A 24 -21.98 18.97 16.01
CA ALA A 24 -23.09 19.86 15.71
C ALA A 24 -22.69 21.34 15.99
N GLY A 25 -22.62 22.15 14.95
CA GLY A 25 -22.41 23.60 15.05
C GLY A 25 -21.08 24.01 15.72
N LEU A 26 -20.00 23.22 15.53
CA LEU A 26 -18.70 23.52 16.14
C LEU A 26 -18.12 24.83 15.55
N THR A 27 -17.85 25.78 16.44
CA THR A 27 -17.04 26.97 16.12
C THR A 27 -15.79 26.93 17.00
N LEU A 28 -14.61 26.89 16.36
CA LEU A 28 -13.32 26.74 17.01
C LEU A 28 -12.26 27.61 16.32
N SER A 29 -11.50 28.35 17.11
CA SER A 29 -10.30 29.04 16.64
C SER A 29 -9.06 28.44 17.26
N VAL A 30 -7.97 28.35 16.49
CA VAL A 30 -6.68 27.82 16.95
C VAL A 30 -5.60 28.82 16.54
N ASP A 31 -4.81 29.25 17.52
CA ASP A 31 -3.73 30.23 17.34
C ASP A 31 -2.41 29.56 16.90
N ALA A 32 -1.47 30.37 16.41
CA ALA A 32 -0.15 29.89 16.00
C ALA A 32 0.61 29.31 17.20
N GLY A 33 1.08 28.07 17.05
CA GLY A 33 1.82 27.35 18.07
C GLY A 33 0.99 26.82 19.23
N GLU A 34 -0.34 26.98 19.19
CA GLU A 34 -1.26 26.48 20.20
C GLU A 34 -1.42 24.96 20.11
N VAL A 35 -1.44 24.30 21.27
CA VAL A 35 -1.66 22.85 21.39
C VAL A 35 -3.02 22.59 22.02
N LEU A 36 -3.96 22.04 21.26
CA LEU A 36 -5.27 21.61 21.75
C LEU A 36 -5.29 20.12 22.05
N LEU A 37 -5.77 19.75 23.22
CA LEU A 37 -6.04 18.37 23.60
C LEU A 37 -7.53 18.08 23.46
N VAL A 38 -7.91 17.14 22.58
CA VAL A 38 -9.30 16.70 22.39
C VAL A 38 -9.52 15.37 23.12
N VAL A 39 -10.41 15.39 24.08
CA VAL A 39 -10.76 14.24 24.93
C VAL A 39 -12.22 13.85 24.71
N GLY A 40 -12.60 12.67 25.16
CA GLY A 40 -13.98 12.18 25.10
C GLY A 40 -14.03 10.65 25.04
N PRO A 41 -15.19 10.04 25.28
CA PRO A 41 -15.35 8.59 25.29
C PRO A 41 -15.06 7.96 23.92
N SER A 42 -14.82 6.65 23.91
CA SER A 42 -14.64 5.89 22.66
C SER A 42 -15.89 6.02 21.79
N GLY A 43 -15.68 6.22 20.47
CA GLY A 43 -16.79 6.39 19.53
C GLY A 43 -17.42 7.78 19.47
N SER A 44 -16.96 8.75 20.28
CA SER A 44 -17.52 10.13 20.27
C SER A 44 -17.28 10.91 18.96
N GLY A 45 -16.39 10.43 18.05
CA GLY A 45 -16.14 11.09 16.77
C GLY A 45 -14.81 11.84 16.68
N LYS A 46 -13.91 11.74 17.66
CA LYS A 46 -12.58 12.41 17.68
C LYS A 46 -11.74 12.10 16.44
N THR A 47 -11.56 10.82 16.16
CA THR A 47 -10.83 10.37 14.95
C THR A 47 -11.53 10.80 13.66
N THR A 48 -12.87 10.89 13.66
CA THR A 48 -13.63 11.39 12.49
C THR A 48 -13.37 12.87 12.25
N LEU A 49 -13.32 13.69 13.30
CA LEU A 49 -12.94 15.10 13.21
C LEU A 49 -11.53 15.28 12.64
N ILE A 50 -10.55 14.52 13.16
CA ILE A 50 -9.17 14.52 12.63
C ILE A 50 -9.15 14.13 11.14
N ARG A 51 -9.84 13.04 10.78
CA ARG A 51 -9.88 12.59 9.38
C ARG A 51 -10.49 13.61 8.44
N LEU A 52 -11.51 14.33 8.88
CA LEU A 52 -12.09 15.44 8.12
C LEU A 52 -11.05 16.53 7.86
N LEU A 53 -10.36 16.98 8.92
CA LEU A 53 -9.35 18.04 8.82
C LEU A 53 -8.14 17.67 7.97
N CYS A 54 -7.88 16.38 7.80
CA CYS A 54 -6.83 15.83 6.93
C CYS A 54 -7.29 15.51 5.51
N GLY A 55 -8.58 15.70 5.18
CA GLY A 55 -9.15 15.27 3.90
C GLY A 55 -9.16 13.76 3.68
N LEU A 56 -9.22 13.00 4.77
CA LEU A 56 -9.22 11.53 4.76
C LEU A 56 -10.60 10.92 5.03
N LEU A 57 -11.62 11.75 5.23
CA LEU A 57 -12.99 11.28 5.37
C LEU A 57 -13.52 10.83 4.00
N ASP A 58 -14.01 9.59 3.92
CA ASP A 58 -14.58 9.04 2.69
C ASP A 58 -16.01 9.55 2.47
N ARG A 59 -16.13 10.63 1.72
CA ARG A 59 -17.43 11.26 1.43
C ARG A 59 -18.37 10.36 0.62
N ALA A 60 -17.83 9.47 -0.21
CA ALA A 60 -18.63 8.50 -0.96
C ALA A 60 -19.34 7.51 -0.04
N GLY A 61 -18.87 7.36 1.19
CA GLY A 61 -19.48 6.52 2.22
C GLY A 61 -20.75 7.09 2.87
N GLY A 62 -21.32 8.19 2.35
CA GLY A 62 -22.60 8.74 2.86
C GLY A 62 -22.46 9.72 4.04
N TRP A 63 -21.26 10.22 4.31
CA TRP A 63 -21.02 11.25 5.32
C TRP A 63 -21.60 12.59 4.89
N GLN A 64 -22.34 13.27 5.78
CA GLN A 64 -22.82 14.64 5.57
C GLN A 64 -21.97 15.59 6.40
N VAL A 65 -21.34 16.55 5.75
CA VAL A 65 -20.48 17.54 6.36
C VAL A 65 -20.95 18.93 5.94
N ARG A 66 -21.02 19.87 6.90
CA ARG A 66 -21.30 21.30 6.66
C ARG A 66 -20.33 22.12 7.50
N GLY A 67 -20.06 23.33 7.09
CA GLY A 67 -19.21 24.26 7.82
C GLY A 67 -18.09 24.81 6.95
N THR A 68 -17.44 25.85 7.46
CA THR A 68 -16.33 26.51 6.77
C THR A 68 -15.07 26.46 7.61
N LEU A 69 -13.94 26.32 6.92
CA LEU A 69 -12.62 26.30 7.53
C LEU A 69 -11.78 27.39 6.89
N THR A 70 -11.34 28.36 7.70
CA THR A 70 -10.46 29.46 7.28
C THR A 70 -9.04 29.19 7.75
N HIS A 71 -8.07 29.36 6.87
CA HIS A 71 -6.64 29.19 7.14
C HIS A 71 -5.83 30.27 6.38
N PRO A 72 -4.52 30.41 6.60
CA PRO A 72 -3.71 31.47 5.96
C PRO A 72 -3.74 31.45 4.42
N GLY A 73 -4.01 30.28 3.81
CA GLY A 73 -4.10 30.13 2.35
C GLY A 73 -5.49 30.40 1.77
N GLY A 74 -6.51 30.69 2.59
CA GLY A 74 -7.88 30.96 2.15
C GLY A 74 -8.95 30.30 2.99
N GLN A 75 -10.13 30.12 2.41
CA GLN A 75 -11.29 29.52 3.03
C GLN A 75 -11.72 28.25 2.27
N ILE A 76 -12.07 27.21 2.98
CA ILE A 76 -12.52 25.91 2.46
C ILE A 76 -13.97 25.71 2.90
N ASP A 77 -14.87 25.50 1.94
CA ASP A 77 -16.22 25.02 2.23
C ASP A 77 -16.18 23.50 2.40
N LEU A 78 -16.31 23.07 3.65
CA LEU A 78 -16.26 21.67 4.04
C LEU A 78 -17.47 20.85 3.55
N ALA A 79 -18.52 21.46 3.02
CA ALA A 79 -19.61 20.75 2.39
C ALA A 79 -19.19 20.17 1.01
N HIS A 80 -18.35 20.88 0.28
CA HIS A 80 -18.02 20.58 -1.11
C HIS A 80 -16.54 20.23 -1.35
N GLN A 81 -15.66 20.59 -0.44
CA GLN A 81 -14.21 20.43 -0.60
C GLN A 81 -13.58 19.62 0.53
N ASP A 82 -12.60 18.80 0.20
CA ASP A 82 -11.76 18.13 1.21
C ASP A 82 -10.76 19.13 1.80
N SER A 83 -10.61 19.08 3.12
CA SER A 83 -9.54 19.81 3.79
C SER A 83 -8.18 19.20 3.47
N THR A 84 -7.20 20.05 3.16
CA THR A 84 -5.81 19.62 2.89
C THR A 84 -4.81 20.26 3.84
N ILE A 85 -5.29 20.91 4.91
CA ILE A 85 -4.46 21.68 5.83
C ILE A 85 -3.78 20.83 6.91
N GLY A 86 -4.36 19.65 7.24
CA GLY A 86 -3.91 18.81 8.33
C GLY A 86 -2.84 17.81 7.94
N GLY A 87 -1.72 17.78 8.64
CA GLY A 87 -0.73 16.71 8.62
C GLY A 87 -0.98 15.74 9.76
N LEU A 88 -1.34 14.50 9.43
CA LEU A 88 -1.70 13.49 10.42
C LEU A 88 -0.53 12.57 10.76
N VAL A 89 -0.23 12.47 12.05
CA VAL A 89 0.57 11.38 12.62
C VAL A 89 -0.39 10.28 13.07
N PHE A 90 -0.36 9.17 12.36
CA PHE A 90 -1.27 8.04 12.59
C PHE A 90 -0.85 7.23 13.82
N GLN A 91 -1.81 6.65 14.53
CA GLN A 91 -1.59 5.75 15.65
C GLN A 91 -0.63 4.58 15.29
N ASN A 92 -0.78 4.00 14.10
CA ASN A 92 0.08 2.92 13.58
C ASN A 92 1.29 3.46 12.81
N HIS A 93 1.71 4.72 13.01
CA HIS A 93 2.78 5.42 12.32
C HIS A 93 2.61 5.55 10.79
N ALA A 94 1.96 4.59 10.14
CA ALA A 94 1.69 4.51 8.70
C ALA A 94 2.95 4.76 7.83
N LEU A 95 4.10 4.24 8.28
CA LEU A 95 5.37 4.30 7.55
C LEU A 95 5.33 3.37 6.34
N PHE A 96 6.14 3.67 5.33
CA PHE A 96 6.27 2.84 4.13
C PHE A 96 7.32 1.78 4.41
N ASP A 97 6.89 0.52 4.62
CA ASP A 97 7.73 -0.59 5.07
C ASP A 97 8.74 -1.05 4.01
N ASP A 98 8.45 -0.78 2.75
CA ASP A 98 9.30 -1.02 1.57
C ASP A 98 10.42 0.02 1.41
N LEU A 99 10.40 1.09 2.22
CA LEU A 99 11.39 2.14 2.21
C LEU A 99 12.24 2.11 3.48
N SER A 100 13.50 2.57 3.36
CA SER A 100 14.33 2.81 4.54
C SER A 100 13.83 4.03 5.34
N ALA A 101 14.35 4.22 6.55
CA ALA A 101 14.06 5.40 7.36
C ALA A 101 14.32 6.70 6.59
N GLY A 102 15.48 6.80 5.92
CA GLY A 102 15.83 7.96 5.10
C GLY A 102 14.94 8.14 3.86
N GLU A 103 14.54 7.05 3.23
CA GLU A 103 13.65 7.10 2.06
C GLU A 103 12.24 7.52 2.43
N ASN A 104 11.73 7.16 3.63
CA ASN A 104 10.44 7.64 4.15
C ASN A 104 10.38 9.17 4.27
N LEU A 105 11.48 9.80 4.66
CA LEU A 105 11.56 11.27 4.71
C LEU A 105 11.78 11.86 3.32
N ARG A 106 12.69 11.27 2.56
CA ARG A 106 13.09 11.77 1.24
C ARG A 106 11.93 11.82 0.26
N ILE A 107 11.06 10.81 0.22
CA ILE A 107 9.93 10.80 -0.72
C ILE A 107 9.01 12.01 -0.49
N VAL A 108 8.81 12.43 0.75
CA VAL A 108 8.02 13.63 1.08
C VAL A 108 8.75 14.89 0.65
N ALA A 109 10.04 15.02 0.99
CA ALA A 109 10.85 16.17 0.65
C ALA A 109 10.95 16.39 -0.88
N ASP A 110 11.09 15.30 -1.66
CA ASP A 110 11.20 15.35 -3.11
C ASP A 110 9.90 15.77 -3.82
N HIS A 111 8.75 15.54 -3.18
CA HIS A 111 7.44 15.91 -3.75
C HIS A 111 6.96 17.30 -3.37
N ARG A 112 7.68 18.01 -2.49
CA ARG A 112 7.34 19.39 -2.14
C ARG A 112 7.72 20.38 -3.23
N PRO A 113 6.98 21.51 -3.35
CA PRO A 113 7.41 22.64 -4.16
C PRO A 113 8.79 23.13 -3.74
N ALA A 114 9.61 23.56 -4.71
CA ALA A 114 11.00 23.99 -4.48
C ALA A 114 11.14 25.18 -3.52
N ALA A 115 10.10 26.01 -3.40
CA ALA A 115 10.08 27.20 -2.54
C ALA A 115 9.91 26.90 -1.05
N ALA A 116 9.54 25.68 -0.67
CA ALA A 116 9.36 25.28 0.71
C ALA A 116 10.69 24.77 1.28
N THR A 117 11.64 25.66 1.49
CA THR A 117 12.86 25.38 2.28
C THR A 117 12.50 25.41 3.76
N PHE A 118 11.98 24.32 4.26
CA PHE A 118 11.93 24.10 5.69
C PHE A 118 13.32 23.64 6.14
N GLN A 119 13.98 24.44 6.99
CA GLN A 119 15.18 24.01 7.70
C GLN A 119 14.76 22.97 8.77
N LEU A 120 14.56 21.75 8.33
CA LEU A 120 14.33 20.59 9.20
C LEU A 120 15.58 20.30 10.07
N ALA A 121 16.63 21.06 9.87
CA ALA A 121 17.98 20.64 10.07
C ALA A 121 18.37 20.44 11.53
N ALA A 122 17.87 21.19 12.49
CA ALA A 122 18.32 21.04 13.88
C ALA A 122 17.42 20.09 14.68
N THR A 123 16.13 20.40 14.81
CA THR A 123 15.22 19.66 15.71
C THR A 123 14.93 18.24 15.22
N VAL A 124 14.70 18.05 13.92
CA VAL A 124 14.49 16.71 13.37
C VAL A 124 15.79 15.90 13.35
N GLY A 125 16.93 16.56 13.08
CA GLY A 125 18.23 15.91 13.18
C GLY A 125 18.49 15.38 14.58
N THR A 126 18.20 16.17 15.62
CA THR A 126 18.33 15.74 17.01
C THR A 126 17.36 14.60 17.35
N MET A 127 16.12 14.70 16.89
CA MET A 127 15.07 13.71 17.13
C MET A 127 15.38 12.34 16.49
N LEU A 128 16.09 12.31 15.36
CA LEU A 128 16.40 11.11 14.60
C LEU A 128 17.86 10.63 14.76
N GLY A 129 18.66 11.26 15.61
CA GLY A 129 20.12 11.05 15.68
C GLY A 129 20.56 9.62 15.94
N ASP A 130 19.73 8.80 16.56
CA ASP A 130 19.95 7.38 16.85
C ASP A 130 19.43 6.42 15.75
N ILE A 131 18.86 6.95 14.65
CA ILE A 131 18.30 6.15 13.55
C ILE A 131 19.25 6.25 12.35
N ASP A 132 19.72 5.11 11.85
CA ASP A 132 20.45 5.07 10.58
C ASP A 132 19.48 5.34 9.41
N PRO A 133 19.75 6.33 8.55
CA PRO A 133 18.93 6.56 7.35
C PRO A 133 18.79 5.37 6.41
N ALA A 134 19.75 4.46 6.38
CA ALA A 134 19.72 3.24 5.59
C ALA A 134 18.92 2.11 6.24
N GLN A 135 18.60 2.23 7.53
CA GLN A 135 17.91 1.20 8.30
C GLN A 135 16.51 0.95 7.74
N PRO A 136 16.09 -0.32 7.50
CA PRO A 136 14.72 -0.67 7.16
C PRO A 136 13.76 -0.25 8.29
N VAL A 137 12.58 0.24 7.94
CA VAL A 137 11.55 0.63 8.93
C VAL A 137 11.15 -0.54 9.84
N SER A 138 11.15 -1.77 9.30
CA SER A 138 10.86 -2.99 10.06
C SER A 138 11.86 -3.25 11.21
N ALA A 139 13.09 -2.77 11.08
CA ALA A 139 14.14 -2.88 12.12
C ALA A 139 14.11 -1.72 13.13
N CYS A 140 13.26 -0.71 12.94
CA CYS A 140 13.08 0.39 13.87
C CYS A 140 12.26 -0.03 15.10
N SER A 141 12.66 0.43 16.29
CA SER A 141 11.83 0.30 17.50
C SER A 141 10.53 1.11 17.40
N GLY A 142 9.55 0.86 18.28
CA GLY A 142 8.30 1.61 18.31
C GLY A 142 8.50 3.12 18.44
N GLY A 143 9.37 3.55 19.36
CA GLY A 143 9.72 4.95 19.55
C GLY A 143 10.46 5.55 18.34
N GLN A 144 11.34 4.79 17.69
CA GLN A 144 12.01 5.22 16.46
C GLN A 144 11.00 5.42 15.32
N ARG A 145 10.07 4.50 15.14
CA ARG A 145 8.98 4.63 14.16
C ARG A 145 8.10 5.84 14.41
N GLN A 146 7.78 6.10 15.68
CA GLN A 146 7.00 7.28 16.07
C GLN A 146 7.71 8.57 15.68
N ARG A 147 8.98 8.71 16.06
CA ARG A 147 9.80 9.88 15.71
C ARG A 147 9.92 10.07 14.20
N LEU A 148 10.13 8.97 13.48
CA LEU A 148 10.20 8.99 12.02
C LEU A 148 8.88 9.44 11.37
N ALA A 149 7.73 9.00 11.90
CA ALA A 149 6.41 9.39 11.42
C ALA A 149 6.15 10.88 11.65
N ILE A 150 6.54 11.42 12.83
CA ILE A 150 6.44 12.84 13.14
C ILE A 150 7.32 13.65 12.19
N ALA A 151 8.61 13.28 12.06
CA ALA A 151 9.55 13.96 11.17
C ALA A 151 9.02 13.98 9.71
N ARG A 152 8.50 12.86 9.23
CA ARG A 152 7.91 12.74 7.90
C ARG A 152 6.71 13.66 7.72
N THR A 153 5.83 13.74 8.72
CA THR A 153 4.65 14.61 8.68
C THR A 153 5.06 16.07 8.70
N LEU A 154 6.03 16.45 9.52
CA LEU A 154 6.59 17.82 9.54
C LEU A 154 7.18 18.23 8.19
N LEU A 155 7.84 17.29 7.50
CA LEU A 155 8.38 17.51 6.15
C LEU A 155 7.31 17.83 5.12
N SER A 156 6.07 17.38 5.28
CA SER A 156 4.98 17.77 4.39
C SER A 156 4.53 19.23 4.57
N ASP A 157 4.99 19.91 5.63
CA ASP A 157 4.73 21.30 5.96
C ASP A 157 3.23 21.65 6.09
N PRO A 158 2.47 20.90 6.87
CA PRO A 158 1.06 21.15 7.04
C PRO A 158 0.80 22.47 7.78
N VAL A 159 -0.37 23.03 7.60
CA VAL A 159 -0.81 24.22 8.38
C VAL A 159 -1.19 23.84 9.80
N LEU A 160 -1.72 22.63 9.99
CA LEU A 160 -2.18 22.07 11.26
C LEU A 160 -1.54 20.71 11.48
N LEU A 161 -0.95 20.48 12.64
CA LEU A 161 -0.45 19.17 13.06
C LEU A 161 -1.58 18.41 13.78
N LEU A 162 -1.78 17.17 13.41
CA LEU A 162 -2.82 16.32 13.99
C LEU A 162 -2.19 15.01 14.48
N PHE A 163 -2.51 14.66 15.73
CA PHE A 163 -1.98 13.46 16.37
C PHE A 163 -3.15 12.61 16.86
N ASP A 164 -3.24 11.38 16.34
CA ASP A 164 -4.27 10.41 16.76
C ASP A 164 -3.60 9.36 17.66
N GLU A 165 -3.79 9.50 18.97
CA GLU A 165 -3.22 8.64 20.02
C GLU A 165 -1.70 8.44 19.92
N PRO A 166 -0.90 9.52 19.90
CA PRO A 166 0.53 9.43 19.59
C PRO A 166 1.36 8.68 20.64
N ASN A 167 0.82 8.48 21.86
CA ASN A 167 1.48 7.76 22.95
C ASN A 167 1.04 6.29 23.08
N ALA A 168 0.22 5.78 22.18
CA ALA A 168 -0.21 4.39 22.23
C ALA A 168 0.99 3.43 22.11
N GLY A 169 1.16 2.57 23.14
CA GLY A 169 2.28 1.59 23.16
C GLY A 169 3.63 2.17 23.57
N LEU A 170 3.72 3.42 24.02
CA LEU A 170 4.93 4.02 24.58
C LEU A 170 4.97 3.84 26.11
N ASP A 171 6.17 3.70 26.66
CA ASP A 171 6.38 3.81 28.10
C ASP A 171 6.23 5.27 28.58
N ILE A 172 6.13 5.47 29.90
CA ILE A 172 5.89 6.79 30.51
C ILE A 172 7.00 7.78 30.14
N ARG A 173 8.26 7.34 30.04
CA ARG A 173 9.38 8.23 29.70
C ARG A 173 9.32 8.65 28.24
N ALA A 174 9.07 7.70 27.36
CA ALA A 174 8.92 7.97 25.92
C ALA A 174 7.71 8.85 25.63
N SER A 175 6.59 8.62 26.33
CA SER A 175 5.39 9.43 26.22
C SER A 175 5.63 10.89 26.64
N ARG A 176 6.28 11.10 27.79
CA ARG A 176 6.63 12.45 28.26
C ARG A 176 7.61 13.16 27.34
N TRP A 177 8.66 12.45 26.90
CA TRP A 177 9.61 13.00 25.94
C TRP A 177 8.92 13.39 24.62
N LEU A 178 8.00 12.54 24.14
CA LEU A 178 7.22 12.83 22.93
C LEU A 178 6.36 14.07 23.11
N ALA A 179 5.73 14.18 24.26
CA ALA A 179 4.92 15.31 24.65
C ALA A 179 5.72 16.63 24.61
N GLU A 180 6.87 16.67 25.25
CA GLU A 180 7.77 17.81 25.27
C GLU A 180 8.25 18.16 23.84
N THR A 181 8.60 17.13 23.04
CA THR A 181 9.01 17.30 21.64
C THR A 181 7.92 17.94 20.80
N ILE A 182 6.66 17.50 20.92
CA ILE A 182 5.53 18.09 20.19
C ILE A 182 5.35 19.57 20.58
N ARG A 183 5.45 19.91 21.85
CA ARG A 183 5.33 21.31 22.31
C ARG A 183 6.44 22.20 21.76
N GLU A 184 7.68 21.70 21.79
CA GLU A 184 8.82 22.44 21.23
C GLU A 184 8.66 22.67 19.74
N LEU A 185 8.29 21.62 18.99
CA LEU A 185 8.00 21.71 17.56
C LEU A 185 6.92 22.71 17.22
N CYS A 186 5.82 22.73 17.97
CA CYS A 186 4.73 23.70 17.76
C CYS A 186 5.19 25.15 18.01
N ARG A 187 6.00 25.35 19.08
CA ARG A 187 6.54 26.68 19.39
C ARG A 187 7.55 27.18 18.36
N GLU A 188 8.48 26.31 17.95
CA GLU A 188 9.52 26.67 16.99
C GLU A 188 8.97 26.90 15.58
N SER A 189 8.04 26.03 15.14
CA SER A 189 7.45 26.13 13.80
C SER A 189 6.29 27.12 13.70
N GLY A 190 5.76 27.58 14.84
CA GLY A 190 4.54 28.38 14.90
C GLY A 190 3.28 27.65 14.43
N LYS A 191 3.35 26.32 14.26
CA LYS A 191 2.23 25.51 13.78
C LYS A 191 1.35 25.09 14.94
N PRO A 192 0.02 25.24 14.84
CA PRO A 192 -0.90 24.70 15.84
C PRO A 192 -0.97 23.19 15.77
N ALA A 193 -1.32 22.55 16.89
CA ALA A 193 -1.53 21.11 16.98
C ALA A 193 -2.86 20.76 17.62
N ILE A 194 -3.49 19.69 17.15
CA ILE A 194 -4.62 19.03 17.83
C ILE A 194 -4.19 17.60 18.15
N ILE A 195 -4.24 17.24 19.41
CA ILE A 195 -3.88 15.92 19.92
C ILE A 195 -5.15 15.23 20.41
N VAL A 196 -5.42 14.02 19.93
CA VAL A 196 -6.40 13.12 20.50
C VAL A 196 -5.65 12.09 21.34
N ALA A 197 -5.95 12.00 22.62
CA ALA A 197 -5.33 11.03 23.51
C ALA A 197 -6.39 10.39 24.44
N HIS A 198 -6.19 9.08 24.73
CA HIS A 198 -6.94 8.37 25.77
C HIS A 198 -6.22 8.43 27.12
N HIS A 199 -4.89 8.36 27.10
CA HIS A 199 -4.06 8.52 28.31
C HIS A 199 -3.62 9.97 28.42
N LEU A 200 -4.15 10.68 29.44
CA LEU A 200 -4.11 12.13 29.52
C LEU A 200 -2.84 12.65 30.20
N ASP A 201 -2.21 11.85 31.07
CA ASP A 201 -1.22 12.28 32.05
C ASP A 201 -0.05 13.09 31.47
N ASP A 202 0.45 12.68 30.32
CA ASP A 202 1.60 13.36 29.72
C ASP A 202 1.20 14.56 28.86
N PHE A 203 -0.03 14.59 28.34
CA PHE A 203 -0.50 15.63 27.41
C PHE A 203 -1.27 16.75 28.07
N ILE A 204 -1.84 16.54 29.27
CA ILE A 204 -2.53 17.60 30.02
C ILE A 204 -1.58 18.77 30.31
N THR A 205 -0.34 18.48 30.70
CA THR A 205 0.68 19.52 31.02
C THR A 205 1.17 20.29 29.81
N LEU A 206 0.93 19.74 28.61
CA LEU A 206 1.31 20.33 27.32
C LEU A 206 0.25 21.22 26.73
N ALA A 207 -1.00 20.88 26.92
CA ALA A 207 -2.14 21.51 26.27
C ALA A 207 -2.28 22.96 26.74
N ASP A 208 -2.50 23.86 25.80
CA ASP A 208 -2.91 25.23 26.09
C ASP A 208 -4.42 25.31 26.36
N ARG A 209 -5.21 24.38 25.76
CA ARG A 209 -6.64 24.20 26.00
C ARG A 209 -7.03 22.73 25.88
N VAL A 210 -8.02 22.33 26.66
CA VAL A 210 -8.61 20.97 26.62
C VAL A 210 -10.05 21.06 26.17
N LEU A 211 -10.41 20.28 25.17
CA LEU A 211 -11.75 20.25 24.58
C LEU A 211 -12.36 18.86 24.74
N LEU A 212 -13.53 18.79 25.36
CA LEU A 212 -14.30 17.54 25.51
C LEU A 212 -15.33 17.42 24.38
N LEU A 213 -15.24 16.35 23.63
CA LEU A 213 -16.28 15.98 22.65
C LEU A 213 -17.35 15.12 23.35
N ASP A 214 -18.51 15.71 23.58
CA ASP A 214 -19.65 15.08 24.20
C ASP A 214 -20.53 14.39 23.16
N PRO A 215 -20.63 13.06 23.14
CA PRO A 215 -21.45 12.34 22.19
C PRO A 215 -22.95 12.52 22.35
N ALA A 216 -23.43 12.89 23.55
CA ALA A 216 -24.85 13.08 23.82
C ALA A 216 -25.40 14.36 23.20
N THR A 217 -24.62 15.43 23.23
CA THR A 217 -24.95 16.72 22.62
C THR A 217 -24.33 16.95 21.27
N ALA A 218 -23.36 16.09 20.86
CA ALA A 218 -22.52 16.24 19.68
C ALA A 218 -21.75 17.59 19.65
N THR A 219 -21.42 18.15 20.81
CA THR A 219 -20.72 19.43 20.93
C THR A 219 -19.33 19.28 21.49
N LEU A 220 -18.44 20.19 21.08
CA LEU A 220 -17.10 20.31 21.63
C LEU A 220 -17.11 21.45 22.64
N ARG A 221 -16.82 21.16 23.92
CA ARG A 221 -16.77 22.16 24.98
C ARG A 221 -15.40 22.23 25.63
N GLU A 222 -14.97 23.41 26.00
CA GLU A 222 -13.76 23.62 26.76
C GLU A 222 -13.90 23.17 28.20
N VAL A 223 -12.91 22.47 28.74
CA VAL A 223 -12.84 22.01 30.12
C VAL A 223 -11.54 22.50 30.76
N PRO A 224 -11.54 22.76 32.09
CA PRO A 224 -10.32 23.18 32.80
C PRO A 224 -9.17 22.18 32.59
N ILE A 225 -7.95 22.70 32.57
CA ILE A 225 -6.72 21.90 32.46
C ILE A 225 -6.42 21.30 33.85
N ASP A 226 -7.31 20.44 34.31
CA ASP A 226 -7.16 19.71 35.55
C ASP A 226 -7.64 18.27 35.34
N ARG A 227 -6.83 17.32 35.79
CA ARG A 227 -7.09 15.88 35.58
C ARG A 227 -8.45 15.47 36.16
N SER A 228 -8.73 15.90 37.43
CA SER A 228 -9.95 15.53 38.09
C SER A 228 -11.21 16.12 37.41
N ALA A 229 -11.08 17.34 36.89
CA ALA A 229 -12.16 18.00 36.15
C ALA A 229 -12.40 17.29 34.79
N ILE A 230 -11.35 16.87 34.09
CA ILE A 230 -11.45 16.15 32.81
C ILE A 230 -12.05 14.76 33.03
N GLU A 231 -11.57 14.00 34.02
CA GLU A 231 -12.10 12.66 34.35
C GLU A 231 -13.58 12.76 34.79
N ALA A 232 -13.93 13.71 35.63
CA ALA A 232 -15.33 13.95 36.05
C ALA A 232 -16.21 14.30 34.82
N ALA A 233 -15.72 15.15 33.94
CA ALA A 233 -16.43 15.53 32.73
C ALA A 233 -16.58 14.36 31.72
N MET A 234 -15.61 13.47 31.64
CA MET A 234 -15.68 12.24 30.84
C MET A 234 -16.65 11.23 31.42
N LEU A 235 -16.61 10.99 32.73
CA LEU A 235 -17.55 10.10 33.43
C LEU A 235 -19.01 10.57 33.33
N ALA A 236 -19.25 11.87 33.31
CA ALA A 236 -20.57 12.44 33.10
C ALA A 236 -21.12 12.20 31.68
N THR A 237 -20.28 11.85 30.72
CA THR A 237 -20.64 11.61 29.32
C THR A 237 -20.69 10.12 28.94
N GLU A 238 -20.26 9.19 29.83
CA GLU A 238 -20.32 7.75 29.59
C GLU A 238 -21.62 7.11 30.08
N PRO A 239 -22.40 6.45 29.23
CA PRO A 239 -23.41 5.50 29.70
C PRO A 239 -22.72 4.17 30.02
N GLY A 240 -22.40 3.98 31.30
CA GLY A 240 -22.08 2.75 32.01
C GLY A 240 -21.43 1.59 31.24
N VAL A 241 -20.10 1.61 31.04
CA VAL A 241 -19.30 0.40 30.74
C VAL A 241 -17.98 0.49 31.51
N ALA A 242 -17.72 -0.51 32.34
CA ALA A 242 -16.50 -0.64 33.11
C ALA A 242 -15.28 -0.88 32.22
N ALA A 243 -14.21 -0.12 32.45
CA ALA A 243 -12.95 -0.21 31.72
C ALA A 243 -12.18 -1.49 32.07
N ALA A 244 -11.85 -2.28 31.07
CA ALA A 244 -10.82 -3.31 31.14
C ALA A 244 -9.48 -2.70 30.70
N THR A 245 -8.53 -2.66 31.60
CA THR A 245 -7.14 -2.27 31.35
C THR A 245 -6.36 -3.45 30.79
N PRO A 246 -5.72 -3.34 29.64
CA PRO A 246 -4.73 -4.33 29.20
C PRO A 246 -3.36 -3.97 29.80
N GLU A 247 -2.74 -4.92 30.49
CA GLU A 247 -1.32 -4.85 30.86
C GLU A 247 -0.42 -4.84 29.62
N LEU A 248 0.48 -3.88 29.54
CA LEU A 248 1.49 -3.76 28.48
C LEU A 248 2.84 -4.27 28.95
N GLU A 249 3.43 -5.12 28.14
CA GLU A 249 4.82 -5.59 28.28
C GLU A 249 5.82 -4.42 28.20
N ARG A 250 6.77 -4.42 29.13
CA ARG A 250 7.81 -3.40 29.27
C ARG A 250 8.96 -3.69 28.32
N THR A 251 9.16 -2.88 27.31
CA THR A 251 10.39 -2.85 26.52
C THR A 251 11.35 -1.79 27.08
N THR A 252 12.55 -2.21 27.39
CA THR A 252 13.64 -1.37 27.91
C THR A 252 14.20 -0.43 26.84
N PRO A 253 14.52 0.84 27.15
CA PRO A 253 15.13 1.75 26.19
C PRO A 253 16.61 1.41 25.97
N GLY A 254 17.03 1.36 24.71
CA GLY A 254 18.43 1.22 24.32
C GLY A 254 19.25 2.47 24.66
N ALA A 255 20.48 2.25 25.05
CA ALA A 255 21.45 3.24 25.48
C ALA A 255 21.73 4.33 24.42
N ALA A 256 21.91 5.56 24.89
CA ALA A 256 22.29 6.71 24.06
C ALA A 256 23.64 6.47 23.38
N ALA A 257 23.67 6.55 22.07
CA ALA A 257 24.88 6.46 21.26
C ALA A 257 25.67 7.76 21.31
N SER A 258 26.99 7.62 21.35
CA SER A 258 28.04 8.68 21.31
C SER A 258 27.85 9.61 20.08
N PRO A 259 28.30 10.87 20.12
CA PRO A 259 28.06 11.85 19.06
C PRO A 259 28.97 11.62 17.85
N ALA A 260 28.64 10.59 17.07
CA ALA A 260 29.05 10.51 15.67
C ALA A 260 28.30 11.58 14.89
N ALA A 261 28.94 12.19 13.88
CA ALA A 261 28.33 13.24 13.07
C ALA A 261 26.92 12.81 12.60
N ASN A 262 25.91 13.55 13.03
CA ASN A 262 24.51 13.21 12.80
C ASN A 262 24.24 13.10 11.29
N PRO A 263 23.90 11.91 10.76
CA PRO A 263 23.75 11.69 9.32
C PRO A 263 22.59 12.48 8.71
N TRP A 264 21.64 12.94 9.54
CA TRP A 264 20.45 13.68 9.12
C TRP A 264 20.72 15.18 8.85
N THR A 265 21.89 15.69 9.23
CA THR A 265 22.30 17.08 8.96
C THR A 265 22.83 17.28 7.54
N ARG A 266 23.10 16.20 6.80
CA ARG A 266 23.56 16.28 5.41
C ARG A 266 22.39 16.55 4.47
N PRO A 267 22.51 17.51 3.51
CA PRO A 267 21.48 17.73 2.52
C PRO A 267 21.27 16.46 1.69
N LEU A 268 20.04 15.96 1.69
CA LEU A 268 19.66 14.79 0.88
C LEU A 268 19.54 15.21 -0.59
N PRO A 269 20.28 14.59 -1.53
CA PRO A 269 20.15 14.91 -2.94
C PRO A 269 18.71 14.64 -3.40
N ARG A 270 18.09 15.61 -4.08
CA ARG A 270 16.72 15.51 -4.60
C ARG A 270 16.66 14.45 -5.69
N ARG A 271 15.61 13.64 -5.64
CA ARG A 271 15.29 12.64 -6.65
C ARG A 271 14.06 13.07 -7.43
N SER A 272 14.01 12.78 -8.73
CA SER A 272 12.87 13.11 -9.57
C SER A 272 11.67 12.19 -9.27
N ARG A 273 10.46 12.65 -9.62
CA ARG A 273 9.26 11.80 -9.57
C ARG A 273 9.39 10.53 -10.41
N ALA A 274 10.07 10.62 -11.56
CA ALA A 274 10.37 9.48 -12.41
C ALA A 274 11.27 8.46 -11.70
N TRP A 275 12.25 8.91 -10.92
CA TRP A 275 13.10 8.02 -10.14
C TRP A 275 12.30 7.21 -9.11
N TRP A 276 11.35 7.86 -8.40
CA TRP A 276 10.47 7.19 -7.45
C TRP A 276 9.56 6.17 -8.14
N PHE A 277 9.00 6.55 -9.30
CA PHE A 277 8.20 5.62 -10.09
C PHE A 277 9.00 4.39 -10.54
N LEU A 278 10.23 4.59 -11.07
CA LEU A 278 11.09 3.49 -11.50
C LEU A 278 11.55 2.60 -10.32
N ARG A 279 11.71 3.19 -9.12
CA ARG A 279 12.00 2.42 -7.92
C ARG A 279 10.84 1.46 -7.58
N TYR A 280 9.59 1.96 -7.53
CA TYR A 280 8.42 1.12 -7.30
C TYR A 280 8.22 0.10 -8.42
N LEU A 281 8.41 0.49 -9.68
CA LEU A 281 8.33 -0.42 -10.82
C LEU A 281 9.35 -1.57 -10.71
N ARG A 282 10.61 -1.24 -10.38
CA ARG A 282 11.66 -2.25 -10.17
C ARG A 282 11.31 -3.20 -9.04
N GLU A 283 10.75 -2.69 -7.95
CA GLU A 283 10.35 -3.48 -6.79
C GLU A 283 9.23 -4.46 -7.14
N TYR A 284 8.19 -4.01 -7.84
CA TYR A 284 7.11 -4.90 -8.27
C TYR A 284 7.55 -5.89 -9.36
N LEU A 285 8.42 -5.49 -10.28
CA LEU A 285 9.02 -6.44 -11.23
C LEU A 285 9.80 -7.54 -10.51
N TRP A 286 10.58 -7.17 -9.49
CA TRP A 286 11.31 -8.15 -8.68
C TRP A 286 10.34 -9.06 -7.91
N LEU A 287 9.39 -8.49 -7.20
CA LEU A 287 8.44 -9.20 -6.34
C LEU A 287 7.57 -10.20 -7.14
N LEU A 288 7.08 -9.77 -8.29
CA LEU A 288 6.11 -10.55 -9.07
C LEU A 288 6.78 -11.51 -10.07
N PHE A 289 7.95 -11.18 -10.61
CA PHE A 289 8.49 -11.89 -11.78
C PHE A 289 9.96 -12.28 -11.68
N ALA A 290 10.83 -11.47 -11.08
CA ALA A 290 12.28 -11.70 -11.11
C ALA A 290 12.81 -12.56 -9.96
N ALA A 291 11.99 -12.94 -8.99
CA ALA A 291 12.42 -13.82 -7.90
C ALA A 291 12.88 -15.18 -8.47
N PRO A 292 14.07 -15.72 -8.07
CA PRO A 292 14.59 -16.99 -8.60
C PRO A 292 13.63 -18.17 -8.44
N SER A 293 12.87 -18.19 -7.33
CA SER A 293 11.83 -19.20 -7.10
C SER A 293 10.72 -19.16 -8.14
N MET A 294 10.43 -17.95 -8.69
CA MET A 294 9.42 -17.79 -9.73
C MET A 294 9.87 -18.35 -11.06
N LEU A 295 11.12 -18.06 -11.46
CA LEU A 295 11.69 -18.60 -12.69
C LEU A 295 11.72 -20.13 -12.65
N LEU A 296 12.16 -20.70 -11.52
CA LEU A 296 12.15 -22.15 -11.33
C LEU A 296 10.74 -22.73 -11.40
N TYR A 297 9.77 -22.11 -10.76
CA TYR A 297 8.39 -22.56 -10.75
C TYR A 297 7.77 -22.60 -12.17
N ILE A 298 7.97 -21.54 -12.95
CA ILE A 298 7.48 -21.48 -14.33
C ILE A 298 8.25 -22.44 -15.24
N ALA A 299 9.58 -22.51 -15.12
CA ALA A 299 10.39 -23.44 -15.92
C ALA A 299 10.00 -24.89 -15.68
N LEU A 300 9.81 -25.29 -14.41
CA LEU A 300 9.39 -26.65 -14.06
C LEU A 300 7.98 -26.96 -14.59
N GLY A 301 7.01 -26.06 -14.37
CA GLY A 301 5.65 -26.23 -14.87
C GLY A 301 5.59 -26.35 -16.39
N SER A 302 6.36 -25.53 -17.10
CA SER A 302 6.43 -25.55 -18.57
C SER A 302 7.21 -26.75 -19.11
N ALA A 303 8.26 -27.17 -18.39
CA ALA A 303 8.99 -28.40 -18.71
C ALA A 303 8.09 -29.65 -18.63
N ILE A 304 7.25 -29.73 -17.60
CA ILE A 304 6.26 -30.81 -17.47
C ILE A 304 5.28 -30.79 -18.65
N VAL A 305 4.79 -29.61 -19.04
CA VAL A 305 3.88 -29.48 -20.20
C VAL A 305 4.58 -29.95 -21.49
N GLY A 306 5.83 -29.54 -21.73
CA GLY A 306 6.61 -29.97 -22.90
C GLY A 306 6.80 -31.50 -22.94
N PHE A 307 7.18 -32.08 -21.79
CA PHE A 307 7.30 -33.54 -21.64
C PHE A 307 5.97 -34.25 -21.91
N VAL A 308 4.91 -33.87 -21.20
CA VAL A 308 3.58 -34.51 -21.29
C VAL A 308 3.04 -34.47 -22.70
N THR A 309 3.14 -33.31 -23.38
CA THR A 309 2.62 -33.13 -24.75
C THR A 309 3.25 -34.14 -25.71
N ILE A 310 4.57 -34.29 -25.72
CA ILE A 310 5.27 -35.23 -26.62
C ILE A 310 5.08 -36.67 -26.19
N TRP A 311 5.21 -36.93 -24.87
CA TRP A 311 5.07 -38.30 -24.35
C TRP A 311 3.69 -38.88 -24.66
N PHE A 312 2.60 -38.18 -24.36
CA PHE A 312 1.25 -38.67 -24.64
C PHE A 312 0.94 -38.69 -26.13
N GLY A 313 1.40 -37.69 -26.90
CA GLY A 313 1.19 -37.67 -28.35
C GLY A 313 1.70 -38.93 -29.05
N PHE A 314 2.81 -39.51 -28.58
CA PHE A 314 3.41 -40.68 -29.23
C PHE A 314 3.27 -42.01 -28.47
N ASN A 315 2.87 -42.03 -27.21
CA ASN A 315 2.77 -43.26 -26.39
C ASN A 315 1.35 -43.64 -25.97
N TYR A 316 0.31 -42.91 -26.38
CA TYR A 316 -1.05 -43.30 -26.02
C TYR A 316 -1.44 -44.58 -26.74
N HIS A 317 -1.75 -45.65 -25.95
CA HIS A 317 -1.86 -47.06 -26.38
C HIS A 317 -2.75 -47.32 -27.58
N SER A 318 -3.85 -46.62 -27.77
CA SER A 318 -4.79 -46.82 -28.87
C SER A 318 -4.44 -46.07 -30.15
N PHE A 319 -3.68 -44.97 -30.04
CA PHE A 319 -3.33 -44.08 -31.16
C PHE A 319 -1.82 -44.00 -31.44
N GLY A 320 -0.96 -44.19 -30.42
CA GLY A 320 0.47 -43.98 -30.52
C GLY A 320 1.17 -44.91 -31.52
N GLY A 321 0.71 -46.13 -31.73
CA GLY A 321 1.24 -47.05 -32.75
C GLY A 321 0.95 -46.56 -34.17
N TYR A 322 -0.23 -45.98 -34.41
CA TYR A 322 -0.61 -45.44 -35.73
C TYR A 322 0.12 -44.11 -35.99
N LEU A 323 0.17 -43.22 -35.02
CA LEU A 323 0.84 -41.90 -35.13
C LEU A 323 2.35 -42.05 -35.32
N ARG A 324 2.97 -43.10 -34.74
CA ARG A 324 4.39 -43.41 -34.94
C ARG A 324 4.71 -43.92 -36.32
N ALA A 325 3.82 -44.68 -36.96
CA ALA A 325 4.10 -45.37 -38.19
C ALA A 325 3.66 -44.63 -39.46
N VAL A 326 2.56 -43.85 -39.40
CA VAL A 326 1.90 -43.33 -40.62
C VAL A 326 1.84 -41.80 -40.65
N LEU A 327 1.70 -41.12 -39.47
CA LEU A 327 1.44 -39.67 -39.40
C LEU A 327 2.48 -38.96 -38.53
N HIS A 328 3.75 -39.41 -38.57
CA HIS A 328 4.78 -38.91 -37.66
C HIS A 328 5.03 -37.40 -37.80
N ASP A 329 5.12 -36.90 -39.02
CA ASP A 329 5.47 -35.51 -39.35
C ASP A 329 4.31 -34.56 -38.98
N GLU A 330 3.09 -34.92 -39.39
CA GLU A 330 1.88 -34.14 -39.10
C GLU A 330 1.54 -34.11 -37.62
N THR A 331 1.80 -35.22 -36.90
CA THR A 331 1.64 -35.29 -35.46
C THR A 331 2.60 -34.34 -34.75
N LEU A 332 3.88 -34.34 -35.15
CA LEU A 332 4.89 -33.47 -34.55
C LEU A 332 4.60 -32.01 -34.84
N GLU A 333 4.14 -31.67 -36.05
CA GLU A 333 3.66 -30.33 -36.41
C GLU A 333 2.50 -29.87 -35.57
N GLY A 334 1.47 -30.75 -35.40
CA GLY A 334 0.29 -30.44 -34.58
C GLY A 334 0.61 -30.27 -33.11
N LEU A 335 1.51 -31.11 -32.57
CA LEU A 335 1.98 -30.98 -31.16
C LEU A 335 2.79 -29.72 -30.94
N GLY A 336 3.65 -29.33 -31.90
CA GLY A 336 4.42 -28.08 -31.86
C GLY A 336 3.52 -26.85 -31.81
N PHE A 337 2.50 -26.83 -32.69
CA PHE A 337 1.50 -25.78 -32.73
C PHE A 337 0.68 -25.73 -31.42
N LEU A 338 0.15 -26.86 -30.96
CA LEU A 338 -0.60 -26.96 -29.71
C LEU A 338 0.20 -26.47 -28.51
N LEU A 339 1.47 -26.90 -28.42
CA LEU A 339 2.37 -26.51 -27.33
C LEU A 339 2.58 -24.99 -27.30
N THR A 340 2.86 -24.39 -28.47
CA THR A 340 3.20 -22.98 -28.59
C THR A 340 2.00 -22.06 -28.43
N MET A 341 0.88 -22.39 -29.07
CA MET A 341 -0.30 -21.49 -29.14
C MET A 341 -1.27 -21.66 -27.99
N VAL A 342 -1.29 -22.84 -27.35
CA VAL A 342 -2.32 -23.19 -26.38
C VAL A 342 -1.72 -23.59 -25.05
N ALA A 343 -0.99 -24.70 -25.01
CA ALA A 343 -0.67 -25.37 -23.75
C ALA A 343 0.27 -24.56 -22.84
N VAL A 344 1.37 -24.05 -23.39
CA VAL A 344 2.34 -23.26 -22.61
C VAL A 344 1.78 -21.90 -22.20
N PRO A 345 1.20 -21.07 -23.11
CA PRO A 345 0.59 -19.81 -22.70
C PRO A 345 -0.50 -19.98 -21.64
N PHE A 346 -1.38 -20.94 -21.82
CA PHE A 346 -2.47 -21.22 -20.88
C PHE A 346 -1.93 -21.62 -19.49
N ASN A 347 -1.06 -22.66 -19.44
CA ASN A 347 -0.49 -23.12 -18.18
C ASN A 347 0.30 -22.03 -17.47
N THR A 348 1.12 -21.28 -18.23
CA THR A 348 1.94 -20.21 -17.66
C THR A 348 1.07 -19.09 -17.11
N CYS A 349 0.04 -18.63 -17.84
CA CYS A 349 -0.89 -17.62 -17.35
C CYS A 349 -1.61 -18.07 -16.09
N LEU A 350 -2.05 -19.33 -16.03
CA LEU A 350 -2.72 -19.89 -14.86
C LEU A 350 -1.82 -19.85 -13.62
N LEU A 351 -0.58 -20.30 -13.76
CA LEU A 351 0.41 -20.31 -12.68
C LEU A 351 0.77 -18.88 -12.23
N LEU A 352 0.99 -17.97 -13.20
CA LEU A 352 1.32 -16.57 -12.93
C LEU A 352 0.18 -15.85 -12.21
N VAL A 353 -1.04 -15.95 -12.72
CA VAL A 353 -2.19 -15.24 -12.15
C VAL A 353 -2.54 -15.79 -10.77
N ALA A 354 -2.49 -17.10 -10.56
CA ALA A 354 -2.76 -17.69 -9.25
C ALA A 354 -1.81 -17.15 -8.17
N ARG A 355 -0.49 -17.15 -8.45
CA ARG A 355 0.53 -16.65 -7.51
C ARG A 355 0.48 -15.12 -7.35
N ASN A 356 0.47 -14.39 -8.46
CA ASN A 356 0.56 -12.94 -8.43
C ASN A 356 -0.69 -12.30 -7.82
N SER A 357 -1.88 -12.88 -8.02
CA SER A 357 -3.10 -12.44 -7.35
C SER A 357 -2.99 -12.54 -5.83
N ALA A 358 -2.39 -13.61 -5.31
CA ALA A 358 -2.16 -13.75 -3.88
C ALA A 358 -1.23 -12.65 -3.34
N ILE A 359 -0.10 -12.42 -4.03
CA ILE A 359 0.91 -11.43 -3.61
C ILE A 359 0.35 -10.01 -3.67
N ILE A 360 -0.31 -9.63 -4.78
CA ILE A 360 -0.89 -8.30 -4.95
C ILE A 360 -1.97 -8.04 -3.89
N ALA A 361 -2.87 -9.01 -3.65
CA ALA A 361 -3.92 -8.87 -2.64
C ALA A 361 -3.34 -8.77 -1.22
N ALA A 362 -2.30 -9.54 -0.90
CA ALA A 362 -1.62 -9.47 0.38
C ALA A 362 -0.88 -8.14 0.59
N ASP A 363 -0.07 -7.70 -0.38
CA ASP A 363 0.67 -6.44 -0.30
C ASP A 363 -0.26 -5.24 -0.16
N LEU A 364 -1.26 -5.13 -1.04
CA LEU A 364 -2.22 -4.03 -0.98
C LEU A 364 -3.09 -4.09 0.29
N GLY A 365 -3.51 -5.30 0.71
CA GLY A 365 -4.24 -5.49 1.96
C GLY A 365 -3.44 -5.01 3.17
N ASN A 366 -2.15 -5.31 3.23
CA ASN A 366 -1.25 -4.84 4.29
C ASN A 366 -1.04 -3.31 4.23
N ARG A 367 -0.86 -2.73 3.05
CA ARG A 367 -0.72 -1.27 2.88
C ARG A 367 -2.00 -0.52 3.28
N VAL A 368 -3.18 -1.07 2.99
CA VAL A 368 -4.47 -0.49 3.37
C VAL A 368 -4.70 -0.62 4.88
N SER A 369 -4.45 -1.79 5.47
CA SER A 369 -4.60 -2.02 6.92
C SER A 369 -3.60 -1.22 7.74
N GLY A 370 -2.36 -1.08 7.26
CA GLY A 370 -1.30 -0.23 7.84
C GLY A 370 -1.46 1.27 7.57
N MET A 371 -2.59 1.70 7.00
CA MET A 371 -2.89 3.12 6.70
C MET A 371 -1.90 3.80 5.75
N GLN A 372 -1.02 3.05 5.07
CA GLN A 372 0.01 3.60 4.19
C GLN A 372 -0.59 4.38 3.01
N MET A 373 -1.68 3.87 2.42
CA MET A 373 -2.39 4.56 1.33
C MET A 373 -3.01 5.90 1.78
N GLN A 374 -3.51 5.95 3.02
CA GLN A 374 -4.04 7.17 3.62
C GLN A 374 -2.91 8.16 3.95
N ALA A 375 -1.78 7.65 4.44
CA ALA A 375 -0.59 8.47 4.66
C ALA A 375 -0.07 9.08 3.36
N MET A 376 0.00 8.31 2.26
CA MET A 376 0.37 8.86 0.95
C MET A 376 -0.57 9.97 0.50
N LYS A 377 -1.89 9.80 0.68
CA LYS A 377 -2.88 10.84 0.36
C LYS A 377 -2.65 12.08 1.23
N ASN A 378 -2.48 11.94 2.54
CA ASN A 378 -2.26 13.04 3.47
C ASN A 378 -0.94 13.80 3.20
N LEU A 379 0.11 13.09 2.80
CA LEU A 379 1.41 13.65 2.43
C LEU A 379 1.46 14.18 0.98
N HIS A 380 0.31 14.23 0.27
CA HIS A 380 0.18 14.68 -1.12
C HIS A 380 1.08 13.90 -2.11
N LEU A 381 1.37 12.63 -1.81
CA LEU A 381 2.13 11.75 -2.69
C LEU A 381 1.21 11.08 -3.72
N PRO A 382 1.64 10.87 -4.97
CA PRO A 382 0.87 10.19 -5.99
C PRO A 382 0.89 8.66 -5.78
N GLY A 383 0.51 8.19 -4.58
CA GLY A 383 0.62 6.79 -4.16
C GLY A 383 -0.11 5.81 -5.06
N ARG A 384 -1.33 6.16 -5.50
CA ARG A 384 -2.06 5.34 -6.49
C ARG A 384 -1.30 5.23 -7.81
N GLY A 385 -0.73 6.34 -8.31
CA GLY A 385 0.07 6.35 -9.53
C GLY A 385 1.32 5.46 -9.41
N TYR A 386 2.03 5.54 -8.31
CA TYR A 386 3.24 4.73 -8.11
C TYR A 386 2.95 3.25 -7.93
N ILE A 387 2.00 2.89 -7.07
CA ILE A 387 1.71 1.50 -6.74
C ILE A 387 0.92 0.83 -7.86
N VAL A 388 -0.24 1.40 -8.24
CA VAL A 388 -1.15 0.79 -9.21
C VAL A 388 -0.52 0.70 -10.59
N ALA A 389 0.09 1.81 -11.08
CA ALA A 389 0.73 1.79 -12.39
C ALA A 389 1.93 0.84 -12.45
N SER A 390 2.75 0.78 -11.38
CA SER A 390 3.88 -0.15 -11.31
C SER A 390 3.42 -1.60 -11.32
N ILE A 391 2.34 -1.95 -10.62
CA ILE A 391 1.76 -3.30 -10.65
C ILE A 391 1.29 -3.64 -12.07
N LEU A 392 0.49 -2.77 -12.70
CA LEU A 392 -0.08 -3.04 -14.03
C LEU A 392 1.01 -3.18 -15.10
N ILE A 393 2.01 -2.30 -15.10
CA ILE A 393 3.14 -2.37 -16.03
C ILE A 393 3.97 -3.64 -15.79
N SER A 394 4.23 -3.97 -14.52
CA SER A 394 4.95 -5.20 -14.17
C SER A 394 4.20 -6.44 -14.62
N LEU A 395 2.86 -6.48 -14.47
CA LEU A 395 2.04 -7.59 -14.94
C LEU A 395 2.18 -7.80 -16.46
N VAL A 396 2.17 -6.73 -17.26
CA VAL A 396 2.30 -6.84 -18.71
C VAL A 396 3.71 -7.30 -19.11
N ILE A 397 4.74 -6.57 -18.67
CA ILE A 397 6.14 -6.85 -19.09
C ILE A 397 6.58 -8.21 -18.55
N GLY A 398 6.34 -8.46 -17.26
CA GLY A 398 6.80 -9.67 -16.60
C GLY A 398 6.13 -10.94 -17.15
N SER A 399 4.82 -10.89 -17.44
CA SER A 399 4.11 -12.03 -18.00
C SER A 399 4.60 -12.39 -19.42
N LEU A 400 4.84 -11.40 -20.28
CA LEU A 400 5.39 -11.64 -21.62
C LEU A 400 6.79 -12.27 -21.55
N VAL A 401 7.66 -11.73 -20.70
CA VAL A 401 9.01 -12.28 -20.51
C VAL A 401 8.98 -13.71 -19.99
N LEU A 402 8.13 -13.98 -18.98
CA LEU A 402 8.06 -15.33 -18.39
C LEU A 402 7.38 -16.34 -19.32
N VAL A 403 6.42 -15.95 -20.15
CA VAL A 403 5.86 -16.85 -21.18
C VAL A 403 6.91 -17.19 -22.24
N ALA A 404 7.74 -16.24 -22.66
CA ALA A 404 8.84 -16.52 -23.57
C ALA A 404 9.83 -17.51 -22.94
N ALA A 405 10.22 -17.33 -21.67
CA ALA A 405 11.07 -18.27 -20.95
C ALA A 405 10.42 -19.66 -20.78
N ALA A 406 9.11 -19.69 -20.53
CA ALA A 406 8.30 -20.90 -20.44
C ALA A 406 8.30 -21.71 -21.74
N LEU A 407 8.16 -21.02 -22.88
CA LEU A 407 8.24 -21.65 -24.20
C LEU A 407 9.61 -22.30 -24.41
N VAL A 408 10.69 -21.60 -24.08
CA VAL A 408 12.06 -22.16 -24.19
C VAL A 408 12.19 -23.42 -23.34
N ALA A 409 11.74 -23.40 -22.08
CA ALA A 409 11.80 -24.56 -21.19
C ALA A 409 10.97 -25.75 -21.75
N ALA A 410 9.78 -25.47 -22.27
CA ALA A 410 8.90 -26.49 -22.85
C ALA A 410 9.49 -27.06 -24.15
N PHE A 411 10.11 -26.24 -25.00
CA PHE A 411 10.77 -26.71 -26.22
C PHE A 411 11.98 -27.58 -25.91
N CYS A 412 12.81 -27.20 -24.94
CA CYS A 412 13.94 -28.05 -24.51
C CYS A 412 13.49 -29.41 -24.01
N THR A 413 12.44 -29.47 -23.17
CA THR A 413 11.94 -30.75 -22.68
C THR A 413 11.19 -31.55 -23.73
N SER A 414 10.48 -30.89 -24.64
CA SER A 414 9.87 -31.51 -25.81
C SER A 414 10.93 -32.21 -26.68
N LEU A 415 12.02 -31.51 -27.01
CA LEU A 415 13.13 -32.07 -27.76
C LEU A 415 13.77 -33.27 -27.02
N LEU A 416 14.10 -33.12 -25.75
CA LEU A 416 14.69 -34.21 -24.94
C LEU A 416 13.77 -35.44 -24.90
N THR A 417 12.48 -35.24 -24.75
CA THR A 417 11.49 -36.31 -24.75
C THR A 417 11.41 -37.00 -26.10
N TRP A 418 11.44 -36.22 -27.18
CA TRP A 418 11.43 -36.74 -28.53
C TRP A 418 12.70 -37.54 -28.84
N MET A 419 13.89 -37.05 -28.47
CA MET A 419 15.17 -37.77 -28.62
C MET A 419 15.15 -39.11 -27.84
N TYR A 420 14.54 -39.16 -26.68
CA TYR A 420 14.38 -40.39 -25.91
C TYR A 420 13.44 -41.40 -26.59
N LEU A 421 12.37 -40.94 -27.23
CA LEU A 421 11.40 -41.78 -27.92
C LEU A 421 11.90 -42.27 -29.28
N PHE A 422 12.73 -41.48 -29.96
CA PHE A 422 13.22 -41.74 -31.34
C PHE A 422 14.75 -41.60 -31.45
N PRO A 423 15.52 -42.46 -30.82
CA PRO A 423 16.97 -42.33 -30.72
C PRO A 423 17.70 -42.44 -32.09
N GLY A 424 17.02 -42.92 -33.14
CA GLY A 424 17.56 -43.05 -34.49
C GLY A 424 17.29 -41.91 -35.42
N GLN A 425 16.54 -40.88 -34.94
CA GLN A 425 16.19 -39.74 -35.77
C GLN A 425 17.08 -38.53 -35.44
N PRO A 426 17.55 -37.74 -36.46
CA PRO A 426 18.34 -36.55 -36.21
C PRO A 426 17.52 -35.41 -35.60
N THR A 427 18.16 -34.55 -34.82
CA THR A 427 17.50 -33.40 -34.14
C THR A 427 16.92 -32.38 -35.12
N GLU A 428 17.54 -32.28 -36.30
CA GLU A 428 17.07 -31.44 -37.41
C GLU A 428 15.64 -31.83 -37.85
N TYR A 429 15.35 -33.12 -37.85
CA TYR A 429 14.03 -33.64 -38.19
C TYR A 429 12.95 -33.12 -37.21
N TRP A 430 13.26 -33.12 -35.89
CA TRP A 430 12.37 -32.54 -34.92
C TRP A 430 12.19 -31.06 -35.16
N GLN A 431 13.28 -30.32 -35.40
CA GLN A 431 13.22 -28.86 -35.58
C GLN A 431 12.39 -28.47 -36.81
N GLU A 432 12.59 -29.13 -37.94
CA GLU A 432 11.87 -28.84 -39.19
C GLU A 432 10.38 -29.14 -39.06
N ASN A 433 10.01 -30.28 -38.51
CA ASN A 433 8.59 -30.66 -38.40
C ASN A 433 7.87 -30.02 -37.23
N PHE A 434 8.51 -29.87 -36.08
CA PHE A 434 7.89 -29.27 -34.90
C PHE A 434 7.52 -27.81 -35.12
N PHE A 435 8.34 -27.04 -35.82
CA PHE A 435 8.08 -25.64 -36.14
C PHE A 435 7.52 -25.42 -37.54
N ARG A 436 7.17 -26.43 -38.29
CA ARG A 436 6.76 -26.35 -39.70
C ARG A 436 5.56 -25.40 -39.87
N LYS A 437 4.51 -25.52 -39.07
CA LYS A 437 3.33 -24.65 -39.11
C LYS A 437 3.61 -23.22 -38.65
N LEU A 438 4.65 -23.02 -37.87
CA LEU A 438 5.11 -21.70 -37.38
C LEU A 438 6.13 -21.04 -38.30
N ALA A 439 6.62 -21.74 -39.36
CA ALA A 439 7.69 -21.26 -40.24
C ALA A 439 7.19 -20.19 -41.22
N ASP A 440 5.92 -20.09 -41.51
CA ASP A 440 5.36 -19.03 -42.34
C ASP A 440 5.40 -17.70 -41.58
N ARG A 441 6.18 -16.73 -42.09
CA ARG A 441 6.36 -15.42 -41.41
C ARG A 441 5.09 -14.61 -41.26
N HIS A 442 4.16 -14.72 -42.18
CA HIS A 442 2.88 -13.98 -42.10
C HIS A 442 1.97 -14.55 -41.03
N GLU A 443 1.85 -15.85 -40.91
CA GLU A 443 1.06 -16.52 -39.88
C GLU A 443 1.73 -16.39 -38.51
N LEU A 444 3.08 -16.50 -38.44
CA LEU A 444 3.81 -16.38 -37.17
C LEU A 444 3.57 -15.06 -36.43
N VAL A 445 3.57 -13.92 -37.16
CA VAL A 445 3.31 -12.62 -36.55
C VAL A 445 1.89 -12.55 -35.99
N SER A 446 0.91 -13.07 -36.72
CA SER A 446 -0.47 -13.16 -36.26
C SER A 446 -0.60 -14.07 -35.05
N ASP A 447 0.00 -15.25 -35.09
CA ASP A 447 -0.06 -16.27 -34.04
C ASP A 447 0.61 -15.80 -32.74
N LEU A 448 1.80 -15.21 -32.83
CA LEU A 448 2.46 -14.59 -31.67
C LEU A 448 1.64 -13.41 -31.13
N GLY A 449 0.94 -12.67 -32.00
CA GLY A 449 0.02 -11.62 -31.61
C GLY A 449 -1.15 -12.17 -30.76
N TRP A 450 -1.72 -13.31 -31.15
CA TRP A 450 -2.76 -13.99 -30.36
C TRP A 450 -2.23 -14.51 -29.02
N VAL A 451 -1.02 -15.08 -29.00
CA VAL A 451 -0.37 -15.49 -27.72
C VAL A 451 -0.16 -14.27 -26.82
N ALA A 452 0.40 -13.19 -27.35
CA ALA A 452 0.63 -11.97 -26.59
C ALA A 452 -0.69 -11.38 -26.06
N LEU A 453 -1.75 -11.36 -26.88
CA LEU A 453 -3.07 -10.90 -26.47
C LEU A 453 -3.64 -11.74 -25.32
N LYS A 454 -3.58 -13.07 -25.39
CA LYS A 454 -4.03 -13.98 -24.33
C LYS A 454 -3.26 -13.72 -23.03
N VAL A 455 -1.93 -13.56 -23.12
CA VAL A 455 -1.06 -13.32 -21.97
C VAL A 455 -1.35 -11.98 -21.34
N VAL A 456 -1.42 -10.91 -22.11
CA VAL A 456 -1.67 -9.55 -21.62
C VAL A 456 -3.07 -9.42 -21.04
N ALA A 457 -4.09 -9.96 -21.72
CA ALA A 457 -5.46 -9.95 -21.24
C ALA A 457 -5.60 -10.72 -19.91
N SER A 458 -5.01 -11.91 -19.81
CA SER A 458 -5.01 -12.70 -18.57
C SER A 458 -4.30 -11.98 -17.44
N ALA A 459 -3.13 -11.38 -17.69
CA ALA A 459 -2.36 -10.64 -16.70
C ALA A 459 -3.10 -9.41 -16.19
N LEU A 460 -3.68 -8.61 -17.10
CA LEU A 460 -4.40 -7.38 -16.74
C LEU A 460 -5.76 -7.66 -16.08
N LEU A 461 -6.55 -8.58 -16.61
CA LEU A 461 -7.85 -8.89 -16.06
C LEU A 461 -7.72 -9.73 -14.78
N GLY A 462 -6.91 -10.79 -14.80
CA GLY A 462 -6.66 -11.61 -13.61
C GLY A 462 -5.94 -10.86 -12.50
N GLY A 463 -4.83 -10.18 -12.80
CA GLY A 463 -4.09 -9.35 -11.84
C GLY A 463 -4.87 -8.09 -11.43
N GLY A 464 -5.64 -7.50 -12.34
CA GLY A 464 -6.51 -6.36 -12.06
C GLY A 464 -7.62 -6.66 -11.05
N THR A 465 -8.20 -7.87 -11.07
CA THR A 465 -9.15 -8.30 -10.02
C THR A 465 -8.48 -8.35 -8.66
N ALA A 466 -7.25 -8.85 -8.57
CA ALA A 466 -6.50 -8.89 -7.33
C ALA A 466 -6.20 -7.48 -6.80
N LEU A 467 -5.89 -6.54 -7.70
CA LEU A 467 -5.68 -5.13 -7.35
C LEU A 467 -6.97 -4.50 -6.81
N LEU A 468 -8.11 -4.69 -7.48
CA LEU A 468 -9.39 -4.16 -7.03
C LEU A 468 -9.83 -4.75 -5.67
N ILE A 469 -9.61 -6.06 -5.48
CA ILE A 469 -9.92 -6.75 -4.22
C ILE A 469 -8.97 -6.29 -3.10
N GLY A 470 -7.66 -6.20 -3.36
CA GLY A 470 -6.66 -5.77 -2.38
C GLY A 470 -6.83 -4.33 -1.89
N LEU A 471 -7.35 -3.44 -2.74
CA LEU A 471 -7.67 -2.07 -2.35
C LEU A 471 -8.94 -1.94 -1.49
N ARG A 472 -9.75 -3.01 -1.34
CA ARG A 472 -10.92 -2.97 -0.46
C ARG A 472 -10.48 -3.01 0.99
N SER A 473 -10.90 -2.00 1.76
CA SER A 473 -10.59 -1.89 3.18
C SER A 473 -11.24 -3.02 3.97
N ARG A 474 -10.43 -3.80 4.71
CA ARG A 474 -10.90 -4.71 5.75
C ARG A 474 -10.04 -4.53 7.00
N ARG A 475 -10.69 -4.48 8.18
CA ARG A 475 -10.06 -4.12 9.46
C ARG A 475 -9.51 -5.30 10.26
N SER A 476 -9.56 -6.53 9.74
CA SER A 476 -9.14 -7.73 10.48
C SER A 476 -8.15 -8.59 9.70
N ALA A 477 -7.26 -9.29 10.40
CA ALA A 477 -6.32 -10.23 9.79
C ALA A 477 -7.04 -11.36 9.03
N SER A 478 -8.15 -11.88 9.56
CA SER A 478 -9.00 -12.86 8.86
C SER A 478 -9.58 -12.29 7.55
N GLY A 479 -9.83 -10.98 7.52
CA GLY A 479 -10.25 -10.28 6.31
C GLY A 479 -9.21 -10.30 5.19
N VAL A 480 -7.92 -10.17 5.52
CA VAL A 480 -6.82 -10.24 4.54
C VAL A 480 -6.72 -11.64 3.92
N THR A 481 -6.84 -12.70 4.73
CA THR A 481 -6.83 -14.08 4.21
C THR A 481 -7.99 -14.35 3.24
N GLN A 482 -9.19 -13.84 3.54
CA GLN A 482 -10.33 -13.93 2.64
C GLN A 482 -10.14 -13.14 1.34
N LEU A 483 -9.46 -11.97 1.41
CA LEU A 483 -9.11 -11.19 0.21
C LEU A 483 -8.18 -11.98 -0.70
N ILE A 484 -7.15 -12.63 -0.16
CA ILE A 484 -6.19 -13.45 -0.91
C ILE A 484 -6.94 -14.59 -1.62
N ALA A 485 -7.76 -15.35 -0.90
CA ALA A 485 -8.54 -16.45 -1.50
C ALA A 485 -9.47 -15.96 -2.62
N SER A 486 -10.20 -14.87 -2.39
CA SER A 486 -11.09 -14.27 -3.39
C SER A 486 -10.33 -13.75 -4.62
N ALA A 487 -9.13 -13.19 -4.42
CA ALA A 487 -8.29 -12.70 -5.50
C ALA A 487 -7.75 -13.84 -6.38
N ILE A 488 -7.32 -14.95 -5.76
CA ILE A 488 -6.87 -16.14 -6.50
C ILE A 488 -8.03 -16.72 -7.32
N ILE A 489 -9.17 -16.99 -6.67
CA ILE A 489 -10.33 -17.58 -7.35
C ILE A 489 -10.81 -16.68 -8.50
N GLY A 490 -10.99 -15.39 -8.23
CA GLY A 490 -11.44 -14.45 -9.26
C GLY A 490 -10.44 -14.31 -10.41
N GLY A 491 -9.16 -14.20 -10.11
CA GLY A 491 -8.09 -14.09 -11.10
C GLY A 491 -7.99 -15.32 -12.00
N VAL A 492 -7.98 -16.52 -11.38
CA VAL A 492 -7.94 -17.79 -12.11
C VAL A 492 -9.17 -17.99 -12.97
N SER A 493 -10.37 -17.76 -12.42
CA SER A 493 -11.63 -17.91 -13.17
C SER A 493 -11.67 -16.98 -14.39
N LEU A 494 -11.21 -15.75 -14.24
CA LEU A 494 -11.17 -14.80 -15.35
C LEU A 494 -10.11 -15.17 -16.39
N THR A 495 -8.97 -15.72 -15.98
CA THR A 495 -7.95 -16.26 -16.90
C THR A 495 -8.50 -17.41 -17.74
N LEU A 496 -9.21 -18.34 -17.11
CA LEU A 496 -9.89 -19.44 -17.84
C LEU A 496 -10.89 -18.89 -18.89
N LEU A 497 -11.69 -17.90 -18.48
CA LEU A 497 -12.66 -17.29 -19.39
C LEU A 497 -11.96 -16.57 -20.57
N VAL A 498 -10.90 -15.80 -20.29
CA VAL A 498 -10.11 -15.10 -21.32
C VAL A 498 -9.55 -16.08 -22.34
N HIS A 499 -8.92 -17.15 -21.86
CA HIS A 499 -8.38 -18.17 -22.78
C HIS A 499 -9.45 -18.86 -23.58
N ALA A 500 -10.59 -19.23 -22.98
CA ALA A 500 -11.70 -19.86 -23.69
C ALA A 500 -12.26 -18.93 -24.80
N VAL A 501 -12.54 -17.67 -24.47
CA VAL A 501 -13.06 -16.69 -25.44
C VAL A 501 -12.06 -16.41 -26.56
N LEU A 502 -10.77 -16.15 -26.22
CA LEU A 502 -9.76 -15.82 -27.23
C LEU A 502 -9.39 -17.03 -28.09
N MET A 503 -9.52 -18.28 -27.59
CA MET A 503 -9.39 -19.47 -28.42
C MET A 503 -10.55 -19.57 -29.44
N LEU A 504 -11.78 -19.34 -29.01
CA LEU A 504 -12.93 -19.34 -29.91
C LEU A 504 -12.88 -18.24 -30.97
N LEU A 505 -12.19 -17.15 -30.72
CA LEU A 505 -11.98 -16.08 -31.70
C LEU A 505 -10.79 -16.31 -32.62
N GLN A 506 -9.82 -17.13 -32.19
CA GLN A 506 -8.64 -17.46 -32.97
C GLN A 506 -8.90 -18.57 -33.98
N PHE A 507 -9.73 -19.57 -33.61
CA PHE A 507 -10.07 -20.76 -34.39
C PHE A 507 -11.57 -20.81 -34.76
#